data_39c8a432eb6077cc950facf0cc6469a1
#
_entry.id   39c8a432eb6077cc950facf0cc6469a1
#
_cell.length_a   1.000
_cell.length_b   1.000
_cell.length_c   1.000
_cell.angle_alpha   90.00
_cell.angle_beta   90.00
_cell.angle_gamma   90.00
#
_symmetry.space_group_name_H-M   'P 1'
#
loop_
_entity.id
_entity.type
_entity.pdbx_description
1 polymer ?
#
loop_
_entity_poly.entity_id
_entity_poly.type
_entity_poly.pdbx_seq_one_letter_code
_entity_poly.pdbx_strand_id
1 'polypeptide(L)'
;SCDSGSSEILIYAQDGELIHSWLGNFTDAHGITVVNDDGNDYLWIADNGSKRRPEFSYEYPPGAENKSGIVRKYDLEGHSISSLPCPTHPDYGQSRYAPTSIAVDEIRFGGSGDIWVADGYGASLVHKFNAEGEYILSIDGSEGSGHFSCPHGIVIDRRKSIPELYVADRANGRVQVFNLDGDYLRTFGEEFFTTPSEFAITGNLMIVAELEARLAILDLEDSLVRYLFPDELAAKSEGWPNEISNSGDIKRPSRLGPERFNSPHGITVDESGNIYVAEWLIGGRFTKLVLN
;
A
#
# COMPACT_ATOMS: atom_id res chain seq x y z
N SER A 1 0.05 10.28 4.94
CA SER A 1 -1.18 11.05 5.16
C SER A 1 -1.26 12.21 4.17
N CYS A 2 -2.42 12.51 3.66
CA CYS A 2 -2.66 13.56 2.67
C CYS A 2 -2.33 14.97 3.16
N ASP A 3 -1.98 15.17 4.42
CA ASP A 3 -2.14 16.47 5.08
C ASP A 3 -0.92 16.96 5.87
N SER A 4 0.11 16.16 6.00
CA SER A 4 1.29 16.61 6.72
C SER A 4 2.10 17.57 5.86
N GLY A 5 2.33 18.77 6.34
CA GLY A 5 3.25 19.73 5.71
C GLY A 5 4.71 19.26 5.68
N SER A 6 5.07 18.28 6.52
CA SER A 6 6.40 17.64 6.60
C SER A 6 6.32 16.17 6.24
N SER A 7 7.32 15.71 5.49
CA SER A 7 7.51 14.28 5.18
C SER A 7 8.25 13.62 6.35
N GLU A 8 7.50 13.14 7.33
CA GLU A 8 8.03 12.59 8.58
C GLU A 8 7.65 11.11 8.73
N ILE A 9 8.62 10.30 9.09
CA ILE A 9 8.41 8.92 9.54
C ILE A 9 8.31 8.93 11.06
N LEU A 10 7.26 8.32 11.57
CA LEU A 10 6.96 8.24 13.00
C LEU A 10 7.03 6.79 13.45
N ILE A 11 7.78 6.52 14.49
CA ILE A 11 7.95 5.19 15.09
C ILE A 11 7.31 5.23 16.49
N TYR A 12 6.29 4.38 16.68
CA TYR A 12 5.54 4.29 17.92
C TYR A 12 5.77 2.97 18.63
N ALA A 13 5.73 3.00 19.97
CA ALA A 13 5.56 1.80 20.77
C ALA A 13 4.15 1.21 20.58
N GLN A 14 3.95 -0.04 21.01
CA GLN A 14 2.65 -0.72 20.88
C GLN A 14 1.53 -0.07 21.71
N ASP A 15 1.86 0.69 22.74
CA ASP A 15 0.93 1.48 23.57
C ASP A 15 0.59 2.85 22.98
N GLY A 16 1.25 3.22 21.86
CA GLY A 16 1.04 4.49 21.15
C GLY A 16 1.98 5.62 21.58
N GLU A 17 2.98 5.36 22.44
CA GLU A 17 4.03 6.34 22.75
C GLU A 17 4.95 6.54 21.53
N LEU A 18 5.21 7.80 21.17
CA LEU A 18 6.17 8.13 20.10
C LEU A 18 7.60 7.85 20.59
N ILE A 19 8.26 6.86 19.98
CA ILE A 19 9.63 6.48 20.34
C ILE A 19 10.64 7.35 19.59
N HIS A 20 10.42 7.54 18.29
CA HIS A 20 11.36 8.23 17.41
C HIS A 20 10.65 8.82 16.21
N SER A 21 11.21 9.87 15.63
CA SER A 21 10.79 10.41 14.35
C SER A 21 11.96 11.00 13.59
N TRP A 22 11.85 11.00 12.26
CA TRP A 22 12.84 11.63 11.41
C TRP A 22 12.21 12.19 10.14
N LEU A 23 12.77 13.30 9.66
CA LEU A 23 12.34 13.94 8.41
C LEU A 23 13.03 13.26 7.23
N GLY A 24 12.23 12.75 6.29
CA GLY A 24 12.71 12.23 5.03
C GLY A 24 12.61 13.24 3.90
N ASN A 25 13.42 13.06 2.87
CA ASN A 25 13.30 13.83 1.64
C ASN A 25 12.29 13.12 0.70
N PHE A 26 11.04 13.05 1.14
CA PHE A 26 9.92 12.47 0.39
C PHE A 26 9.00 13.55 -0.14
N THR A 27 8.38 13.30 -1.29
CA THR A 27 7.21 14.06 -1.73
C THR A 27 5.94 13.46 -1.13
N ASP A 28 5.78 12.14 -1.23
CA ASP A 28 4.69 11.37 -0.65
C ASP A 28 5.15 9.93 -0.37
N ALA A 29 5.63 9.67 0.86
CA ALA A 29 5.97 8.33 1.32
C ALA A 29 4.68 7.49 1.39
N HIS A 30 4.35 6.83 0.30
CA HIS A 30 3.07 6.16 0.09
C HIS A 30 3.05 4.74 0.66
N GLY A 31 3.98 3.88 0.24
CA GLY A 31 4.13 2.52 0.74
C GLY A 31 5.33 2.39 1.66
N ILE A 32 5.18 1.67 2.77
CA ILE A 32 6.25 1.39 3.73
C ILE A 32 6.24 -0.10 4.03
N THR A 33 7.39 -0.76 3.81
CA THR A 33 7.58 -2.19 4.11
C THR A 33 8.78 -2.36 5.03
N VAL A 34 8.54 -2.99 6.18
CA VAL A 34 9.62 -3.34 7.13
C VAL A 34 10.22 -4.67 6.69
N VAL A 35 11.54 -4.73 6.61
CA VAL A 35 12.30 -5.95 6.33
C VAL A 35 13.39 -6.13 7.37
N ASN A 36 13.78 -7.38 7.63
CA ASN A 36 14.90 -7.68 8.53
C ASN A 36 16.03 -8.33 7.75
N ASP A 37 17.18 -7.67 7.70
CA ASP A 37 18.40 -8.19 7.09
C ASP A 37 19.46 -8.39 8.17
N ASP A 38 19.91 -9.63 8.34
CA ASP A 38 20.95 -10.02 9.30
C ASP A 38 20.67 -9.53 10.74
N GLY A 39 19.39 -9.55 11.14
CA GLY A 39 18.97 -9.16 12.49
C GLY A 39 18.76 -7.66 12.69
N ASN A 40 18.87 -6.85 11.65
CA ASN A 40 18.58 -5.41 11.68
C ASN A 40 17.33 -5.10 10.86
N ASP A 41 16.47 -4.23 11.40
CA ASP A 41 15.27 -3.79 10.70
C ASP A 41 15.56 -2.61 9.79
N TYR A 42 14.98 -2.63 8.60
CA TYR A 42 15.06 -1.58 7.59
C TYR A 42 13.68 -1.27 7.03
N LEU A 43 13.53 -0.07 6.48
CA LEU A 43 12.33 0.40 5.83
C LEU A 43 12.56 0.55 4.33
N TRP A 44 11.82 -0.20 3.52
CA TRP A 44 11.64 0.15 2.12
C TRP A 44 10.49 1.12 2.00
N ILE A 45 10.70 2.26 1.35
CA ILE A 45 9.71 3.32 1.20
C ILE A 45 9.50 3.62 -0.29
N ALA A 46 8.23 3.52 -0.72
CA ALA A 46 7.78 3.95 -2.03
C ALA A 46 7.29 5.41 -1.93
N ASP A 47 8.00 6.32 -2.56
CA ASP A 47 7.58 7.71 -2.76
C ASP A 47 7.04 7.86 -4.17
N ASN A 48 5.75 8.15 -4.32
CA ASN A 48 5.13 8.25 -5.64
C ASN A 48 5.47 9.55 -6.40
N GLY A 49 6.23 10.46 -5.79
CA GLY A 49 6.75 11.68 -6.40
C GLY A 49 5.75 12.83 -6.46
N SER A 50 4.50 12.65 -6.05
CA SER A 50 3.48 13.70 -6.09
C SER A 50 2.50 13.58 -4.94
N LYS A 51 2.07 14.73 -4.38
CA LYS A 51 1.16 14.80 -3.24
C LYS A 51 0.06 15.81 -3.51
N ARG A 52 -1.18 15.45 -3.14
CA ARG A 52 -2.30 16.41 -3.08
C ARG A 52 -2.06 17.40 -1.96
N ARG A 53 -2.41 18.66 -2.16
CA ARG A 53 -2.09 19.73 -1.21
C ARG A 53 -3.27 20.64 -0.93
N PRO A 54 -3.42 21.14 0.32
CA PRO A 54 -4.50 22.04 0.69
C PRO A 54 -4.57 23.31 -0.18
N GLU A 55 -3.42 23.90 -0.51
CA GLU A 55 -3.34 25.10 -1.35
C GLU A 55 -3.84 24.90 -2.79
N PHE A 56 -4.04 23.66 -3.22
CA PHE A 56 -4.64 23.26 -4.49
C PHE A 56 -5.99 22.56 -4.31
N SER A 57 -6.73 22.88 -3.23
CA SER A 57 -8.01 22.24 -2.90
C SER A 57 -7.91 20.71 -2.80
N TYR A 58 -6.82 20.22 -2.24
CA TYR A 58 -6.47 18.79 -2.15
C TYR A 58 -6.36 18.07 -3.51
N GLU A 59 -6.07 18.81 -4.56
CA GLU A 59 -5.66 18.26 -5.85
C GLU A 59 -4.13 18.24 -5.99
N TYR A 60 -3.65 17.56 -7.03
CA TYR A 60 -2.22 17.56 -7.34
C TYR A 60 -1.79 18.95 -7.86
N PRO A 61 -0.61 19.45 -7.45
CA PRO A 61 -0.09 20.72 -7.96
C PRO A 61 0.21 20.60 -9.47
N PRO A 62 0.17 21.72 -10.21
CA PRO A 62 0.57 21.74 -11.61
C PRO A 62 1.97 21.17 -11.82
N GLY A 63 2.16 20.35 -12.84
CA GLY A 63 3.42 19.68 -13.15
C GLY A 63 3.70 18.42 -12.32
N ALA A 64 2.76 17.97 -11.47
CA ALA A 64 2.88 16.73 -10.72
C ALA A 64 3.02 15.50 -11.63
N GLU A 65 2.39 15.54 -12.80
CA GLU A 65 2.44 14.50 -13.83
C GLU A 65 3.85 14.29 -14.41
N ASN A 66 4.74 15.28 -14.29
CA ASN A 66 6.11 15.23 -14.78
C ASN A 66 7.12 14.77 -13.71
N LYS A 67 6.67 14.49 -12.46
CA LYS A 67 7.54 14.05 -11.38
C LYS A 67 7.53 12.53 -11.28
N SER A 68 8.71 11.96 -11.33
CA SER A 68 8.92 10.54 -11.09
C SER A 68 9.03 10.25 -9.61
N GLY A 69 8.45 9.13 -9.19
CA GLY A 69 8.63 8.57 -7.86
C GLY A 69 9.98 7.87 -7.70
N ILE A 70 10.21 7.36 -6.50
CA ILE A 70 11.43 6.63 -6.16
C ILE A 70 11.15 5.61 -5.07
N VAL A 71 11.90 4.50 -5.08
CA VAL A 71 11.90 3.51 -4.00
C VAL A 71 13.26 3.53 -3.32
N ARG A 72 13.27 3.66 -1.98
CA ARG A 72 14.50 3.71 -1.19
C ARG A 72 14.42 2.84 0.06
N LYS A 73 15.58 2.31 0.45
CA LYS A 73 15.79 1.61 1.72
C LYS A 73 16.44 2.54 2.73
N TYR A 74 15.94 2.51 3.96
CA TYR A 74 16.44 3.31 5.08
C TYR A 74 16.65 2.43 6.30
N ASP A 75 17.59 2.82 7.19
CA ASP A 75 17.58 2.32 8.56
C ASP A 75 16.47 3.00 9.39
N LEU A 76 16.32 2.60 10.64
CA LEU A 76 15.30 3.18 11.52
C LEU A 76 15.62 4.62 11.96
N GLU A 77 16.87 5.05 11.82
CA GLU A 77 17.35 6.42 12.09
C GLU A 77 17.13 7.36 10.90
N GLY A 78 16.75 6.82 9.74
CA GLY A 78 16.45 7.60 8.53
C GLY A 78 17.66 7.80 7.59
N HIS A 79 18.75 7.08 7.78
CA HIS A 79 19.86 7.10 6.83
C HIS A 79 19.49 6.25 5.60
N SER A 80 19.67 6.82 4.42
CA SER A 80 19.45 6.11 3.16
C SER A 80 20.54 5.06 2.94
N ILE A 81 20.14 3.80 2.80
CA ILE A 81 21.02 2.64 2.57
C ILE A 81 21.17 2.37 1.07
N SER A 82 20.06 2.30 0.34
CA SER A 82 20.06 2.05 -1.10
C SER A 82 18.80 2.61 -1.77
N SER A 83 18.78 2.62 -3.10
CA SER A 83 17.60 3.01 -3.89
C SER A 83 17.50 2.15 -5.13
N LEU A 84 16.26 1.85 -5.54
CA LEU A 84 16.01 1.18 -6.82
C LEU A 84 15.99 2.22 -7.94
N PRO A 85 16.54 1.89 -9.13
CA PRO A 85 16.41 2.73 -10.30
C PRO A 85 14.94 2.77 -10.77
N CYS A 86 14.57 3.80 -11.52
CA CYS A 86 13.34 3.75 -12.31
C CYS A 86 13.43 2.57 -13.29
N PRO A 87 12.41 1.69 -13.37
CA PRO A 87 12.46 0.55 -14.27
C PRO A 87 12.63 0.95 -15.74
N THR A 88 13.35 0.15 -16.50
CA THR A 88 13.49 0.37 -17.94
C THR A 88 12.30 -0.28 -18.66
N HIS A 89 11.22 0.48 -18.85
CA HIS A 89 10.02 0.02 -19.53
C HIS A 89 9.56 1.06 -20.56
N PRO A 90 9.07 0.64 -21.76
CA PRO A 90 8.63 1.56 -22.83
C PRO A 90 7.57 2.57 -22.39
N ASP A 91 6.67 2.18 -21.50
CA ASP A 91 5.54 3.00 -21.04
C ASP A 91 5.98 4.26 -20.31
N TYR A 92 7.19 4.28 -19.75
CA TYR A 92 7.77 5.48 -19.13
C TYR A 92 8.21 6.55 -20.14
N GLY A 93 8.07 6.31 -21.42
CA GLY A 93 8.11 7.34 -22.47
C GLY A 93 6.86 8.23 -22.50
N GLN A 94 5.74 7.79 -21.90
CA GLN A 94 4.46 8.51 -21.89
C GLN A 94 3.81 8.58 -20.51
N SER A 95 4.27 7.77 -19.54
CA SER A 95 3.79 7.74 -18.16
C SER A 95 4.92 8.06 -17.20
N ARG A 96 4.59 8.45 -15.97
CA ARG A 96 5.56 8.61 -14.91
C ARG A 96 5.70 7.32 -14.10
N TYR A 97 6.84 7.11 -13.46
CA TYR A 97 6.98 6.10 -12.42
C TYR A 97 6.43 6.65 -11.10
N ALA A 98 5.43 5.98 -10.51
CA ALA A 98 4.76 6.43 -9.30
C ALA A 98 4.40 5.24 -8.39
N PRO A 99 5.41 4.65 -7.71
CA PRO A 99 5.25 3.42 -6.95
C PRO A 99 4.35 3.60 -5.74
N THR A 100 3.57 2.55 -5.44
CA THR A 100 2.57 2.54 -4.38
C THR A 100 2.88 1.57 -3.24
N SER A 101 3.45 0.41 -3.53
CA SER A 101 3.74 -0.64 -2.54
C SER A 101 4.98 -1.45 -2.91
N ILE A 102 5.56 -2.12 -1.91
CA ILE A 102 6.78 -2.92 -2.05
C ILE A 102 6.60 -4.23 -1.29
N ALA A 103 7.04 -5.34 -1.90
CA ALA A 103 7.16 -6.63 -1.22
C ALA A 103 8.56 -7.20 -1.45
N VAL A 104 9.17 -7.77 -0.42
CA VAL A 104 10.50 -8.35 -0.49
C VAL A 104 10.42 -9.85 -0.20
N ASP A 105 11.07 -10.64 -1.03
CA ASP A 105 11.25 -12.07 -0.81
C ASP A 105 12.38 -12.30 0.19
N GLU A 106 12.10 -12.02 1.47
CA GLU A 106 13.11 -11.92 2.52
C GLU A 106 13.89 -13.22 2.72
N ILE A 107 15.23 -13.10 2.80
CA ILE A 107 16.18 -14.21 3.02
C ILE A 107 15.90 -14.95 4.33
N ARG A 108 15.50 -14.24 5.40
CA ARG A 108 15.16 -14.86 6.69
C ARG A 108 14.04 -15.90 6.62
N PHE A 109 13.20 -15.83 5.58
CA PHE A 109 12.13 -16.80 5.30
C PHE A 109 12.49 -17.79 4.19
N GLY A 110 13.77 -17.89 3.80
CA GLY A 110 14.26 -18.74 2.72
C GLY A 110 14.03 -18.16 1.33
N GLY A 111 13.77 -16.88 1.23
CA GLY A 111 13.59 -16.17 -0.05
C GLY A 111 14.90 -15.81 -0.73
N SER A 112 14.80 -15.22 -1.91
CA SER A 112 15.91 -14.80 -2.77
C SER A 112 16.49 -13.42 -2.43
N GLY A 113 15.76 -12.59 -1.69
CA GLY A 113 16.02 -11.17 -1.51
C GLY A 113 15.46 -10.29 -2.64
N ASP A 114 14.78 -10.87 -3.63
CA ASP A 114 14.18 -10.12 -4.73
C ASP A 114 13.10 -9.15 -4.23
N ILE A 115 12.96 -8.03 -4.94
CA ILE A 115 12.10 -6.92 -4.54
C ILE A 115 11.04 -6.72 -5.62
N TRP A 116 9.78 -6.74 -5.20
CA TRP A 116 8.65 -6.42 -6.06
C TRP A 116 8.12 -5.02 -5.74
N VAL A 117 7.76 -4.25 -6.76
CA VAL A 117 7.26 -2.88 -6.63
C VAL A 117 6.03 -2.69 -7.50
N ALA A 118 4.91 -2.30 -6.90
CA ALA A 118 3.71 -1.89 -7.63
C ALA A 118 3.83 -0.42 -8.04
N ASP A 119 3.58 -0.12 -9.31
CA ASP A 119 3.53 1.24 -9.89
C ASP A 119 2.08 1.66 -10.15
N GLY A 120 1.27 1.66 -9.09
CA GLY A 120 -0.18 1.84 -9.18
C GLY A 120 -0.62 3.24 -9.62
N TYR A 121 0.17 4.28 -9.37
CA TYR A 121 -0.12 5.66 -9.77
C TYR A 121 0.67 6.12 -11.00
N GLY A 122 1.41 5.20 -11.61
CA GLY A 122 2.18 5.41 -12.82
C GLY A 122 1.62 4.66 -14.01
N ALA A 123 2.40 3.70 -14.52
CA ALA A 123 2.05 2.93 -15.72
C ALA A 123 1.14 1.72 -15.45
N SER A 124 0.68 1.50 -14.23
CA SER A 124 -0.09 0.31 -13.82
C SER A 124 0.67 -1.01 -14.07
N LEU A 125 1.93 -1.02 -13.66
CA LEU A 125 2.82 -2.17 -13.78
C LEU A 125 3.23 -2.69 -12.39
N VAL A 126 3.70 -3.93 -12.32
CA VAL A 126 4.41 -4.46 -11.16
C VAL A 126 5.80 -4.91 -11.62
N HIS A 127 6.84 -4.42 -10.94
CA HIS A 127 8.23 -4.62 -11.32
C HIS A 127 8.94 -5.55 -10.37
N LYS A 128 9.84 -6.36 -10.90
CA LYS A 128 10.76 -7.19 -10.14
C LYS A 128 12.19 -6.67 -10.27
N PHE A 129 12.88 -6.60 -9.15
CA PHE A 129 14.31 -6.33 -9.03
C PHE A 129 14.96 -7.50 -8.28
N ASN A 130 16.24 -7.77 -8.57
CA ASN A 130 17.00 -8.71 -7.75
C ASN A 130 17.43 -8.09 -6.40
N ALA A 131 18.07 -8.89 -5.55
CA ALA A 131 18.54 -8.45 -4.22
C ALA A 131 19.55 -7.28 -4.30
N GLU A 132 20.29 -7.14 -5.41
CA GLU A 132 21.23 -6.07 -5.68
C GLU A 132 20.55 -4.80 -6.20
N GLY A 133 19.22 -4.84 -6.44
CA GLY A 133 18.44 -3.73 -6.96
C GLY A 133 18.49 -3.56 -8.48
N GLU A 134 18.93 -4.58 -9.22
CA GLU A 134 18.92 -4.58 -10.67
C GLU A 134 17.53 -4.98 -11.19
N TYR A 135 17.01 -4.24 -12.17
CA TYR A 135 15.72 -4.50 -12.79
C TYR A 135 15.73 -5.83 -13.56
N ILE A 136 14.73 -6.67 -13.32
CA ILE A 136 14.58 -8.00 -13.93
C ILE A 136 13.45 -8.01 -14.98
N LEU A 137 12.23 -7.70 -14.54
CA LEU A 137 11.03 -7.78 -15.40
C LEU A 137 9.92 -6.86 -14.90
N SER A 138 8.91 -6.71 -15.72
CA SER A 138 7.60 -6.13 -15.37
C SER A 138 6.49 -7.06 -15.80
N ILE A 139 5.41 -7.09 -15.03
CA ILE A 139 4.13 -7.70 -15.39
C ILE A 139 3.08 -6.60 -15.44
N ASP A 140 2.12 -6.72 -16.35
CA ASP A 140 1.03 -5.74 -16.56
C ASP A 140 -0.37 -6.34 -16.32
N GLY A 141 -0.44 -7.62 -15.92
CA GLY A 141 -1.67 -8.36 -15.65
C GLY A 141 -2.26 -9.06 -16.88
N SER A 142 -1.80 -8.73 -18.11
CA SER A 142 -2.28 -9.39 -19.32
C SER A 142 -1.85 -10.85 -19.41
N GLU A 143 -0.87 -11.24 -18.61
CA GLU A 143 -0.46 -12.63 -18.40
C GLU A 143 -1.59 -13.49 -17.82
N GLY A 144 -2.58 -12.86 -17.21
CA GLY A 144 -3.70 -13.51 -16.52
C GLY A 144 -5.06 -12.99 -16.96
N SER A 145 -5.75 -12.31 -16.04
CA SER A 145 -7.15 -11.87 -16.24
C SER A 145 -7.28 -10.50 -16.90
N GLY A 146 -6.24 -9.98 -17.52
CA GLY A 146 -6.21 -8.70 -18.22
C GLY A 146 -5.47 -7.63 -17.41
N HIS A 147 -5.11 -6.55 -18.12
CA HIS A 147 -4.26 -5.48 -17.59
C HIS A 147 -4.68 -4.99 -16.22
N PHE A 148 -3.70 -4.68 -15.40
CA PHE A 148 -3.92 -4.00 -14.14
C PHE A 148 -4.54 -2.62 -14.35
N SER A 149 -5.37 -2.23 -13.39
CA SER A 149 -5.83 -0.86 -13.25
C SER A 149 -5.54 -0.40 -11.82
N CYS A 150 -4.49 0.39 -11.66
CA CYS A 150 -3.99 0.83 -10.36
C CYS A 150 -3.61 -0.37 -9.45
N PRO A 151 -2.61 -1.21 -9.79
CA PRO A 151 -2.07 -2.23 -8.88
C PRO A 151 -1.49 -1.51 -7.66
N HIS A 152 -2.19 -1.60 -6.52
CA HIS A 152 -1.93 -0.70 -5.40
C HIS A 152 -1.08 -1.34 -4.30
N GLY A 153 -1.59 -2.33 -3.61
CA GLY A 153 -0.89 -3.12 -2.61
C GLY A 153 -0.33 -4.40 -3.21
N ILE A 154 0.82 -4.82 -2.73
CA ILE A 154 1.41 -6.12 -3.05
C ILE A 154 1.96 -6.79 -1.81
N VAL A 155 1.85 -8.12 -1.74
CA VAL A 155 2.42 -8.91 -0.66
C VAL A 155 2.90 -10.26 -1.18
N ILE A 156 3.98 -10.78 -0.59
CA ILE A 156 4.38 -12.17 -0.78
C ILE A 156 3.71 -13.00 0.31
N ASP A 157 2.69 -13.76 -0.08
CA ASP A 157 1.96 -14.66 0.81
C ASP A 157 2.75 -15.95 1.03
N ARG A 158 3.04 -16.23 2.30
CA ARG A 158 3.77 -17.42 2.75
C ARG A 158 2.90 -18.33 3.63
N ARG A 159 1.59 -18.14 3.66
CA ARG A 159 0.66 -19.00 4.38
C ARG A 159 0.65 -20.43 3.82
N LYS A 160 0.97 -20.57 2.53
CA LYS A 160 1.12 -21.87 1.84
C LYS A 160 2.60 -22.26 1.74
N SER A 161 2.86 -23.51 1.39
CA SER A 161 4.22 -24.04 1.28
C SER A 161 5.07 -23.40 0.19
N ILE A 162 4.43 -22.90 -0.86
CA ILE A 162 5.07 -22.18 -1.96
C ILE A 162 4.62 -20.73 -1.86
N PRO A 163 5.56 -19.77 -1.71
CA PRO A 163 5.24 -18.36 -1.67
C PRO A 163 4.62 -17.87 -2.98
N GLU A 164 3.64 -16.97 -2.88
CA GLU A 164 2.93 -16.40 -4.01
C GLU A 164 2.90 -14.86 -3.90
N LEU A 165 3.00 -14.16 -5.02
CA LEU A 165 2.84 -12.71 -5.09
C LEU A 165 1.36 -12.36 -5.32
N TYR A 166 0.75 -11.66 -4.38
CA TYR A 166 -0.60 -11.12 -4.50
C TYR A 166 -0.53 -9.65 -4.91
N VAL A 167 -1.33 -9.27 -5.90
CA VAL A 167 -1.42 -7.91 -6.42
C VAL A 167 -2.86 -7.42 -6.28
N ALA A 168 -3.07 -6.39 -5.47
CA ALA A 168 -4.35 -5.70 -5.35
C ALA A 168 -4.59 -4.86 -6.61
N ASP A 169 -5.30 -5.41 -7.58
CA ASP A 169 -5.71 -4.76 -8.83
C ASP A 169 -6.93 -3.87 -8.53
N ARG A 170 -6.65 -2.74 -7.83
CA ARG A 170 -7.60 -1.96 -7.06
C ARG A 170 -8.78 -1.47 -7.86
N ALA A 171 -8.52 -0.82 -8.99
CA ALA A 171 -9.61 -0.23 -9.78
C ALA A 171 -10.40 -1.28 -10.58
N ASN A 172 -9.89 -2.51 -10.69
CA ASN A 172 -10.60 -3.65 -11.23
C ASN A 172 -11.35 -4.46 -10.15
N GLY A 173 -11.25 -4.08 -8.85
CA GLY A 173 -11.95 -4.72 -7.75
C GLY A 173 -11.59 -6.20 -7.55
N ARG A 174 -10.32 -6.56 -7.76
CA ARG A 174 -9.86 -7.96 -7.72
C ARG A 174 -8.43 -8.07 -7.20
N VAL A 175 -8.01 -9.30 -6.97
CA VAL A 175 -6.61 -9.66 -6.71
C VAL A 175 -6.14 -10.62 -7.80
N GLN A 176 -5.01 -10.33 -8.42
CA GLN A 176 -4.30 -11.25 -9.29
C GLN A 176 -3.10 -11.86 -8.56
N VAL A 177 -2.88 -13.16 -8.71
CA VAL A 177 -1.85 -13.91 -8.00
C VAL A 177 -0.86 -14.49 -9.01
N PHE A 178 0.42 -14.34 -8.70
CA PHE A 178 1.54 -14.80 -9.51
C PHE A 178 2.50 -15.66 -8.67
N ASN A 179 3.31 -16.49 -9.32
CA ASN A 179 4.48 -17.04 -8.67
C ASN A 179 5.59 -15.98 -8.56
N LEU A 180 6.69 -16.29 -7.85
CA LEU A 180 7.79 -15.34 -7.69
C LEU A 180 8.70 -15.22 -8.94
N ASP A 181 8.39 -15.93 -10.03
CA ASP A 181 9.00 -15.74 -11.34
C ASP A 181 8.18 -14.79 -12.24
N GLY A 182 6.96 -14.41 -11.81
CA GLY A 182 6.05 -13.52 -12.52
C GLY A 182 5.01 -14.25 -13.39
N ASP A 183 4.93 -15.59 -13.30
CA ASP A 183 3.92 -16.34 -14.02
C ASP A 183 2.57 -16.26 -13.30
N TYR A 184 1.52 -16.04 -14.05
CA TYR A 184 0.15 -15.96 -13.53
C TYR A 184 -0.33 -17.31 -12.96
N LEU A 185 -0.99 -17.27 -11.82
CA LEU A 185 -1.57 -18.44 -11.18
C LEU A 185 -3.10 -18.42 -11.17
N ARG A 186 -3.70 -17.33 -10.71
CA ARG A 186 -5.16 -17.18 -10.58
C ARG A 186 -5.58 -15.73 -10.30
N THR A 187 -6.88 -15.49 -10.42
CA THR A 187 -7.56 -14.25 -9.99
C THR A 187 -8.73 -14.60 -9.09
N PHE A 188 -9.02 -13.73 -8.13
CA PHE A 188 -10.17 -13.88 -7.25
C PHE A 188 -10.67 -12.52 -6.75
N GLY A 189 -11.84 -12.51 -6.15
CA GLY A 189 -12.38 -11.39 -5.39
C GLY A 189 -13.30 -10.46 -6.17
N GLU A 190 -13.49 -10.63 -7.47
CA GLU A 190 -14.37 -9.80 -8.31
C GLU A 190 -15.83 -9.76 -7.78
N GLU A 191 -16.25 -10.80 -7.05
CA GLU A 191 -17.59 -10.92 -6.49
C GLU A 191 -17.75 -10.26 -5.12
N PHE A 192 -16.64 -9.91 -4.43
CA PHE A 192 -16.72 -9.38 -3.07
C PHE A 192 -15.83 -8.16 -2.79
N PHE A 193 -14.79 -7.90 -3.59
CA PHE A 193 -14.00 -6.68 -3.46
C PHE A 193 -14.64 -5.52 -4.22
N THR A 194 -14.41 -4.30 -3.70
CA THR A 194 -14.69 -3.06 -4.41
C THR A 194 -13.39 -2.35 -4.78
N THR A 195 -12.53 -2.11 -3.79
CA THR A 195 -11.30 -1.34 -3.94
C THR A 195 -10.19 -1.89 -3.04
N PRO A 196 -9.72 -3.14 -3.26
CA PRO A 196 -8.64 -3.73 -2.45
C PRO A 196 -7.39 -2.85 -2.58
N SER A 197 -6.81 -2.45 -1.44
CA SER A 197 -5.74 -1.44 -1.44
C SER A 197 -4.43 -1.96 -0.85
N GLU A 198 -4.45 -2.73 0.24
CA GLU A 198 -3.25 -3.24 0.89
C GLU A 198 -3.58 -4.51 1.69
N PHE A 199 -2.55 -5.29 1.98
CA PHE A 199 -2.66 -6.60 2.62
C PHE A 199 -1.92 -6.66 3.95
N ALA A 200 -2.47 -7.44 4.89
CA ALA A 200 -1.75 -7.90 6.08
C ALA A 200 -2.06 -9.37 6.33
N ILE A 201 -1.11 -10.11 6.89
CA ILE A 201 -1.24 -11.55 7.12
C ILE A 201 -1.04 -11.84 8.61
N THR A 202 -1.97 -12.59 9.21
CA THR A 202 -1.86 -13.09 10.57
C THR A 202 -2.33 -14.54 10.66
N GLY A 203 -1.44 -15.45 11.09
CA GLY A 203 -1.73 -16.87 11.06
C GLY A 203 -2.13 -17.35 9.66
N ASN A 204 -3.31 -17.96 9.54
CA ASN A 204 -3.86 -18.43 8.28
C ASN A 204 -4.80 -17.42 7.59
N LEU A 205 -4.93 -16.22 8.14
CA LEU A 205 -5.83 -15.22 7.61
C LEU A 205 -5.06 -14.13 6.85
N MET A 206 -5.65 -13.67 5.75
CA MET A 206 -5.27 -12.45 5.06
C MET A 206 -6.31 -11.38 5.34
N ILE A 207 -5.86 -10.19 5.65
CA ILE A 207 -6.71 -9.02 5.89
C ILE A 207 -6.44 -8.04 4.76
N VAL A 208 -7.48 -7.65 4.05
CA VAL A 208 -7.38 -6.70 2.93
C VAL A 208 -8.05 -5.40 3.33
N ALA A 209 -7.30 -4.31 3.29
CA ALA A 209 -7.87 -2.97 3.43
C ALA A 209 -8.59 -2.62 2.12
N GLU A 210 -9.89 -2.34 2.20
CA GLU A 210 -10.67 -1.82 1.08
C GLU A 210 -10.90 -0.32 1.28
N LEU A 211 -10.49 0.46 0.31
CA LEU A 211 -10.58 1.93 0.38
C LEU A 211 -12.04 2.38 0.64
N GLU A 212 -13.02 1.65 0.12
CA GLU A 212 -14.44 1.89 0.38
C GLU A 212 -14.89 1.31 1.74
N ALA A 213 -14.26 1.83 2.80
CA ALA A 213 -14.73 1.83 4.18
C ALA A 213 -14.93 0.46 4.86
N ARG A 214 -14.07 -0.54 4.59
CA ARG A 214 -14.11 -1.84 5.30
C ARG A 214 -12.77 -2.57 5.25
N LEU A 215 -12.65 -3.62 6.08
CA LEU A 215 -11.60 -4.64 5.91
C LEU A 215 -12.27 -5.96 5.50
N ALA A 216 -11.69 -6.66 4.53
CA ALA A 216 -12.09 -8.01 4.17
C ALA A 216 -11.14 -9.03 4.83
N ILE A 217 -11.67 -10.07 5.45
CA ILE A 217 -10.91 -11.17 6.03
C ILE A 217 -11.05 -12.38 5.13
N LEU A 218 -9.93 -12.93 4.68
CA LEU A 218 -9.87 -14.09 3.81
C LEU A 218 -9.21 -15.28 4.54
N ASP A 219 -9.63 -16.50 4.19
CA ASP A 219 -9.00 -17.75 4.62
C ASP A 219 -7.80 -18.16 3.72
N LEU A 220 -7.27 -19.36 3.94
CA LEU A 220 -6.17 -19.92 3.14
C LEU A 220 -6.52 -20.19 1.67
N GLU A 221 -7.79 -20.41 1.38
CA GLU A 221 -8.33 -20.67 0.05
C GLU A 221 -8.73 -19.38 -0.68
N ASP A 222 -8.32 -18.21 -0.12
CA ASP A 222 -8.65 -16.87 -0.63
C ASP A 222 -10.15 -16.55 -0.63
N SER A 223 -10.95 -17.31 0.17
CA SER A 223 -12.40 -17.11 0.29
C SER A 223 -12.72 -16.06 1.35
N LEU A 224 -13.73 -15.25 1.09
CA LEU A 224 -14.19 -14.23 2.03
C LEU A 224 -14.84 -14.90 3.27
N VAL A 225 -14.23 -14.68 4.44
CA VAL A 225 -14.78 -15.12 5.72
C VAL A 225 -15.80 -14.10 6.24
N ARG A 226 -15.42 -12.83 6.25
CA ARG A 226 -16.29 -11.72 6.68
C ARG A 226 -15.67 -10.35 6.38
N TYR A 227 -16.49 -9.31 6.47
CA TYR A 227 -16.02 -7.94 6.58
C TYR A 227 -15.92 -7.50 8.05
N LEU A 228 -14.96 -6.59 8.34
CA LEU A 228 -14.90 -5.88 9.61
C LEU A 228 -15.31 -4.43 9.40
N PHE A 229 -16.23 -3.97 10.28
CA PHE A 229 -16.69 -2.59 10.39
C PHE A 229 -17.04 -1.90 9.05
N PRO A 230 -17.84 -2.55 8.19
CA PRO A 230 -18.21 -1.96 6.91
C PRO A 230 -19.07 -0.71 7.11
N ASP A 231 -18.77 0.36 6.36
CA ASP A 231 -19.62 1.55 6.26
C ASP A 231 -19.88 1.89 4.79
N GLU A 232 -20.79 1.16 4.16
CA GLU A 232 -21.12 1.33 2.74
C GLU A 232 -21.64 2.73 2.38
N LEU A 233 -22.13 3.50 3.36
CA LEU A 233 -22.60 4.86 3.15
C LEU A 233 -21.44 5.86 3.13
N ALA A 234 -20.32 5.51 3.74
CA ALA A 234 -19.15 6.38 3.77
C ALA A 234 -18.69 6.74 2.37
N ALA A 235 -18.37 5.73 1.56
CA ALA A 235 -17.83 5.91 0.22
C ALA A 235 -18.82 6.57 -0.77
N LYS A 236 -20.11 6.54 -0.46
CA LYS A 236 -21.17 7.17 -1.28
C LYS A 236 -21.45 8.62 -0.92
N SER A 237 -20.79 9.16 0.11
CA SER A 237 -21.01 10.53 0.57
C SER A 237 -20.28 11.52 -0.33
N GLU A 238 -20.92 12.67 -0.58
CA GLU A 238 -20.30 13.75 -1.34
C GLU A 238 -19.01 14.25 -0.67
N GLY A 239 -17.94 14.38 -1.47
CA GLY A 239 -16.62 14.78 -0.98
C GLY A 239 -15.77 13.66 -0.37
N TRP A 240 -16.30 12.42 -0.32
CA TRP A 240 -15.52 11.28 0.19
C TRP A 240 -14.11 11.19 -0.44
N PRO A 241 -13.04 10.88 0.31
CA PRO A 241 -12.99 10.45 1.72
C PRO A 241 -13.13 11.57 2.75
N ASN A 242 -13.31 12.80 2.31
CA ASN A 242 -13.53 13.99 3.14
C ASN A 242 -15.01 14.40 3.15
N GLU A 243 -15.31 15.57 3.68
CA GLU A 243 -16.63 16.20 3.61
C GLU A 243 -16.54 17.54 2.92
N ILE A 244 -17.59 17.93 2.20
CA ILE A 244 -17.77 19.28 1.67
C ILE A 244 -18.58 20.09 2.67
N SER A 245 -18.08 21.25 3.11
CA SER A 245 -18.79 22.18 3.98
C SER A 245 -19.92 22.90 3.23
N ASN A 246 -20.80 23.57 3.94
CA ASN A 246 -21.85 24.40 3.32
C ASN A 246 -21.28 25.57 2.49
N SER A 247 -20.02 25.96 2.72
CA SER A 247 -19.29 26.98 1.92
C SER A 247 -18.57 26.38 0.71
N GLY A 248 -18.62 25.05 0.51
CA GLY A 248 -17.91 24.36 -0.56
C GLY A 248 -16.48 23.94 -0.24
N ASP A 249 -16.00 24.20 0.98
CA ASP A 249 -14.63 23.84 1.38
C ASP A 249 -14.52 22.36 1.73
N ILE A 250 -13.42 21.73 1.32
CA ILE A 250 -13.10 20.35 1.70
C ILE A 250 -12.56 20.32 3.12
N LYS A 251 -13.13 19.47 3.97
CA LYS A 251 -12.75 19.32 5.38
C LYS A 251 -12.70 17.85 5.82
N ARG A 252 -12.04 17.63 6.97
CA ARG A 252 -12.03 16.31 7.62
C ARG A 252 -13.44 15.84 7.91
N PRO A 253 -13.77 14.54 7.68
CA PRO A 253 -15.09 14.00 8.00
C PRO A 253 -15.43 14.14 9.49
N SER A 254 -16.65 14.54 9.78
CA SER A 254 -17.16 14.70 11.15
C SER A 254 -17.65 13.37 11.76
N ARG A 255 -17.97 12.37 10.95
CA ARG A 255 -18.57 11.08 11.34
C ARG A 255 -17.59 9.98 11.70
N LEU A 256 -16.30 10.30 11.87
CA LEU A 256 -15.28 9.33 12.29
C LEU A 256 -15.59 8.86 13.72
N GLY A 257 -15.55 7.54 13.96
CA GLY A 257 -15.84 6.94 15.25
C GLY A 257 -15.24 5.54 15.39
N PRO A 258 -15.27 4.94 16.59
CA PRO A 258 -14.87 3.55 16.78
C PRO A 258 -15.76 2.60 15.98
N GLU A 259 -15.27 1.41 15.69
CA GLU A 259 -16.00 0.36 14.96
C GLU A 259 -16.55 0.79 13.59
N ARG A 260 -15.84 1.71 12.94
CA ARG A 260 -16.25 2.28 11.67
C ARG A 260 -15.04 2.78 10.91
N PHE A 261 -14.89 2.35 9.67
CA PHE A 261 -13.90 2.88 8.76
C PHE A 261 -14.50 3.94 7.84
N ASN A 262 -13.63 4.75 7.26
CA ASN A 262 -13.97 5.73 6.24
C ASN A 262 -13.24 5.43 4.92
N SER A 263 -11.94 5.21 4.98
CA SER A 263 -11.10 5.00 3.80
C SER A 263 -9.80 4.25 4.17
N PRO A 264 -9.90 2.97 4.62
CA PRO A 264 -8.73 2.14 4.92
C PRO A 264 -7.81 2.05 3.71
N HIS A 265 -6.53 2.38 3.89
CA HIS A 265 -5.59 2.49 2.79
C HIS A 265 -4.32 1.68 3.02
N GLY A 266 -3.68 1.84 4.17
CA GLY A 266 -2.57 1.03 4.61
C GLY A 266 -2.96 0.14 5.79
N ILE A 267 -2.38 -1.06 5.88
CA ILE A 267 -2.67 -2.02 6.94
C ILE A 267 -1.42 -2.82 7.30
N THR A 268 -1.27 -3.14 8.57
CA THR A 268 -0.27 -4.09 9.05
C THR A 268 -0.76 -4.81 10.30
N VAL A 269 -0.06 -5.87 10.70
CA VAL A 269 -0.32 -6.62 11.94
C VAL A 269 0.96 -6.75 12.75
N ASP A 270 0.83 -6.76 14.07
CA ASP A 270 1.95 -7.10 14.96
C ASP A 270 2.00 -8.61 15.27
N GLU A 271 3.06 -9.03 15.97
CA GLU A 271 3.25 -10.45 16.37
C GLU A 271 2.14 -10.98 17.27
N SER A 272 1.40 -10.11 17.96
CA SER A 272 0.24 -10.46 18.78
C SER A 272 -1.05 -10.57 17.97
N GLY A 273 -1.01 -10.28 16.67
CA GLY A 273 -2.17 -10.28 15.78
C GLY A 273 -3.02 -9.00 15.86
N ASN A 274 -2.57 -7.95 16.56
CA ASN A 274 -3.26 -6.67 16.53
C ASN A 274 -3.12 -6.04 15.14
N ILE A 275 -4.24 -5.48 14.64
CA ILE A 275 -4.30 -4.90 13.30
C ILE A 275 -4.17 -3.38 13.41
N TYR A 276 -3.30 -2.80 12.61
CA TYR A 276 -3.12 -1.35 12.51
C TYR A 276 -3.54 -0.89 11.12
N VAL A 277 -4.42 0.09 11.05
CA VAL A 277 -4.99 0.62 9.81
C VAL A 277 -4.71 2.10 9.70
N ALA A 278 -4.16 2.52 8.57
CA ALA A 278 -4.02 3.92 8.20
C ALA A 278 -5.10 4.29 7.18
N GLU A 279 -5.83 5.38 7.40
CA GLU A 279 -6.91 5.83 6.53
C GLU A 279 -6.52 7.08 5.74
N TRP A 280 -6.94 7.09 4.48
CA TRP A 280 -6.72 8.20 3.55
C TRP A 280 -7.82 9.26 3.69
N LEU A 281 -7.56 10.28 4.49
CA LEU A 281 -8.44 11.44 4.67
C LEU A 281 -7.61 12.63 5.21
N ILE A 282 -8.16 13.84 5.21
CA ILE A 282 -7.51 15.02 5.77
C ILE A 282 -7.14 14.77 7.24
N GLY A 283 -5.85 15.00 7.58
CA GLY A 283 -5.28 14.76 8.90
C GLY A 283 -5.05 13.28 9.22
N GLY A 284 -5.27 12.36 8.25
CA GLY A 284 -5.12 10.93 8.45
C GLY A 284 -5.93 10.37 9.63
N ARG A 285 -6.06 9.07 9.73
CA ARG A 285 -6.50 8.38 10.94
C ARG A 285 -5.75 7.06 11.07
N PHE A 286 -5.27 6.78 12.27
CA PHE A 286 -4.69 5.49 12.61
C PHE A 286 -5.61 4.78 13.59
N THR A 287 -5.93 3.52 13.29
CA THR A 287 -6.80 2.67 14.12
C THR A 287 -6.06 1.41 14.49
N LYS A 288 -6.01 1.08 15.79
CA LYS A 288 -5.54 -0.22 16.28
C LYS A 288 -6.76 -1.06 16.67
N LEU A 289 -6.86 -2.26 16.11
CA LEU A 289 -7.81 -3.29 16.53
C LEU A 289 -7.05 -4.33 17.36
N VAL A 290 -7.49 -4.53 18.59
CA VAL A 290 -6.92 -5.51 19.51
C VAL A 290 -7.75 -6.78 19.46
N LEU A 291 -7.12 -7.92 19.19
CA LEU A 291 -7.77 -9.23 19.29
C LEU A 291 -7.86 -9.60 20.78
N ASN A 292 -9.09 -9.79 21.28
CA ASN A 292 -9.36 -10.26 22.65
C ASN A 292 -9.55 -11.78 22.66
#